data_2ea26962194563abbf6a745a66e0ff40
#
_entry.id   2ea26962194563abbf6a745a66e0ff40
#
_cell.length_a   1.000
_cell.length_b   1.000
_cell.length_c   1.000
_cell.angle_alpha   90.00
_cell.angle_beta   90.00
_cell.angle_gamma   90.00
#
_symmetry.space_group_name_H-M   'P 1'
#
loop_
_entity.id
_entity.type
_entity.pdbx_description
1 polymer ?
#
loop_
_entity_poly.entity_id
_entity_poly.type
_entity_poly.pdbx_seq_one_letter_code
_entity_poly.pdbx_strand_id
1 'polypeptide(L)'
;MISPWSVLAGAAAAGGIALLIAELRPAPPDLRQALDRLHRAPADRPQDPDERVSWYDRIGERSLTLRGVSVPRRELALIGRTPARFMVHKLLFAALGLMLPAYLGAMAALMDVGLPFALPLVAGPLLAGLLFFVPDAIVRGEAKEARTEYLHGIAAYLELVALERAADCGPAEALRRAASVGQGAVFRRIRDALERAATDRLPPWVGLDALAGELGLSPLQDVADIMRLSGTDGAAVYDTLRARAKGLRGELLAEDLARANADSERMVAPGAALTLLMTVLIVFPALHQMLN
;
A
#
# COMPACT_ATOMS: atom_id res chain seq x y z
N MET A 1 19.80 -29.04 -34.16
CA MET A 1 19.76 -27.69 -34.75
C MET A 1 18.86 -26.83 -33.87
N ILE A 2 19.43 -25.87 -33.16
CA ILE A 2 18.69 -24.99 -32.28
C ILE A 2 17.88 -24.03 -33.20
N SER A 3 16.55 -24.08 -33.17
CA SER A 3 15.75 -23.24 -34.04
C SER A 3 15.85 -21.78 -33.54
N PRO A 4 15.97 -20.76 -34.42
CA PRO A 4 16.07 -19.36 -33.99
C PRO A 4 14.85 -18.90 -33.18
N TRP A 5 13.72 -19.55 -33.34
CA TRP A 5 12.48 -19.30 -32.60
C TRP A 5 12.56 -19.70 -31.12
N SER A 6 13.31 -20.76 -30.76
CA SER A 6 13.50 -21.17 -29.38
C SER A 6 14.40 -20.21 -28.60
N VAL A 7 15.40 -19.60 -29.28
CA VAL A 7 16.28 -18.57 -28.69
C VAL A 7 15.49 -17.28 -28.45
N LEU A 8 14.63 -16.89 -29.41
CA LEU A 8 13.79 -15.70 -29.29
C LEU A 8 12.76 -15.84 -28.16
N ALA A 9 12.12 -17.01 -28.04
CA ALA A 9 11.17 -17.29 -26.96
C ALA A 9 11.86 -17.31 -25.58
N GLY A 10 13.07 -17.90 -25.50
CA GLY A 10 13.89 -17.90 -24.28
C GLY A 10 14.34 -16.49 -23.87
N ALA A 11 14.77 -15.67 -24.83
CA ALA A 11 15.17 -14.28 -24.59
C ALA A 11 13.98 -13.40 -24.13
N ALA A 12 12.81 -13.59 -24.72
CA ALA A 12 11.59 -12.87 -24.33
C ALA A 12 11.12 -13.24 -22.92
N ALA A 13 11.18 -14.53 -22.56
CA ALA A 13 10.83 -14.99 -21.22
C ALA A 13 11.87 -14.53 -20.16
N ALA A 14 13.14 -14.64 -20.45
CA ALA A 14 14.22 -14.16 -19.57
C ALA A 14 14.15 -12.64 -19.40
N GLY A 15 13.89 -11.90 -20.47
CA GLY A 15 13.66 -10.45 -20.45
C GLY A 15 12.43 -10.06 -19.62
N GLY A 16 11.34 -10.79 -19.73
CA GLY A 16 10.14 -10.59 -18.91
C GLY A 16 10.37 -10.83 -17.42
N ILE A 17 11.07 -11.91 -17.09
CA ILE A 17 11.46 -12.23 -15.70
C ILE A 17 12.45 -11.19 -15.16
N ALA A 18 13.45 -10.78 -15.94
CA ALA A 18 14.42 -9.77 -15.55
C ALA A 18 13.76 -8.41 -15.30
N LEU A 19 12.80 -8.00 -16.14
CA LEU A 19 11.99 -6.80 -15.96
C LEU A 19 11.14 -6.88 -14.69
N LEU A 20 10.53 -8.02 -14.40
CA LEU A 20 9.76 -8.26 -13.17
C LEU A 20 10.65 -8.18 -11.92
N ILE A 21 11.82 -8.79 -11.94
CA ILE A 21 12.79 -8.73 -10.82
C ILE A 21 13.31 -7.31 -10.64
N ALA A 22 13.53 -6.56 -11.73
CA ALA A 22 13.95 -5.17 -11.69
C ALA A 22 12.86 -4.25 -11.09
N GLU A 23 11.59 -4.52 -11.39
CA GLU A 23 10.44 -3.76 -10.88
C GLU A 23 10.11 -4.12 -9.41
N LEU A 24 10.33 -5.38 -9.01
CA LEU A 24 10.14 -5.84 -7.61
C LEU A 24 11.29 -5.42 -6.69
N ARG A 25 12.45 -5.03 -7.24
CA ARG A 25 13.51 -4.43 -6.43
C ARG A 25 13.09 -3.00 -6.09
N PRO A 26 12.94 -2.64 -4.80
CA PRO A 26 12.78 -1.24 -4.43
C PRO A 26 13.98 -0.48 -5.01
N ALA A 27 13.72 0.51 -5.87
CA ALA A 27 14.77 1.34 -6.43
C ALA A 27 15.59 1.90 -5.27
N PRO A 28 16.94 1.80 -5.30
CA PRO A 28 17.75 2.39 -4.25
C PRO A 28 17.38 3.88 -4.15
N PRO A 29 17.19 4.41 -2.94
CA PRO A 29 16.81 5.80 -2.76
C PRO A 29 17.86 6.67 -3.47
N ASP A 30 17.40 7.40 -4.48
CA ASP A 30 18.26 8.31 -5.24
C ASP A 30 18.66 9.45 -4.30
N LEU A 31 19.87 9.33 -3.70
CA LEU A 31 20.43 10.29 -2.75
C LEU A 31 20.45 11.72 -3.35
N ARG A 32 20.59 11.84 -4.67
CA ARG A 32 20.48 13.13 -5.37
C ARG A 32 19.07 13.70 -5.30
N GLN A 33 18.04 12.88 -5.52
CA GLN A 33 16.65 13.32 -5.37
C GLN A 33 16.28 13.64 -3.91
N ALA A 34 16.84 12.89 -2.95
CA ALA A 34 16.65 13.18 -1.53
C ALA A 34 17.33 14.49 -1.12
N LEU A 35 18.55 14.75 -1.60
CA LEU A 35 19.27 16.00 -1.38
C LEU A 35 18.62 17.19 -2.10
N ASP A 36 18.16 17.03 -3.34
CA ASP A 36 17.41 18.07 -4.06
C ASP A 36 16.08 18.41 -3.38
N ARG A 37 15.43 17.44 -2.75
CA ARG A 37 14.22 17.68 -1.95
C ARG A 37 14.49 18.43 -0.66
N LEU A 38 15.68 18.30 -0.08
CA LEU A 38 16.11 19.05 1.10
C LEU A 38 16.52 20.49 0.77
N HIS A 39 17.01 20.76 -0.46
CA HIS A 39 17.50 22.08 -0.86
C HIS A 39 16.44 22.92 -1.61
N ARG A 40 15.35 22.34 -2.09
CA ARG A 40 14.27 23.10 -2.71
C ARG A 40 13.28 23.54 -1.65
N ALA A 41 13.19 24.84 -1.46
CA ALA A 41 12.11 25.47 -0.70
C ALA A 41 10.74 25.08 -1.27
N PRO A 42 9.67 24.98 -0.43
CA PRO A 42 8.34 24.49 -0.84
C PRO A 42 7.64 25.30 -1.94
N ALA A 43 8.16 26.51 -2.23
CA ALA A 43 7.53 27.46 -3.16
C ALA A 43 7.88 27.27 -4.65
N ASP A 44 8.85 26.41 -4.98
CA ASP A 44 9.32 26.23 -6.35
C ASP A 44 9.11 24.78 -6.81
N ARG A 45 7.85 24.35 -6.89
CA ARG A 45 7.48 23.29 -7.79
C ARG A 45 7.07 23.91 -9.12
N PRO A 46 7.94 23.94 -10.13
CA PRO A 46 7.44 23.94 -11.47
C PRO A 46 6.64 22.63 -11.57
N GLN A 47 5.37 22.73 -11.85
CA GLN A 47 4.69 21.69 -12.60
C GLN A 47 5.48 21.62 -13.90
N ASP A 48 6.46 20.70 -13.92
CA ASP A 48 7.25 20.44 -15.11
C ASP A 48 6.27 19.86 -16.14
N PRO A 49 5.89 20.62 -17.19
CA PRO A 49 4.97 20.12 -18.21
C PRO A 49 5.64 19.01 -19.04
N ASP A 50 6.94 18.77 -18.80
CA ASP A 50 7.77 17.75 -19.42
C ASP A 50 8.08 16.56 -18.48
N GLU A 51 7.32 16.38 -17.39
CA GLU A 51 7.23 15.05 -16.81
C GLU A 51 6.64 14.18 -17.92
N ARG A 52 7.55 13.59 -18.70
CA ARG A 52 7.26 12.68 -19.80
C ARG A 52 6.17 11.77 -19.28
N VAL A 53 4.93 12.00 -19.73
CA VAL A 53 3.81 11.09 -19.51
C VAL A 53 4.34 9.75 -19.97
N SER A 54 4.85 8.98 -19.02
CA SER A 54 5.54 7.74 -19.28
C SER A 54 4.55 6.92 -20.10
N TRP A 55 5.02 6.21 -21.12
CA TRP A 55 4.16 5.31 -21.90
C TRP A 55 3.33 4.40 -20.97
N TYR A 56 3.83 4.12 -19.76
CA TYR A 56 3.14 3.45 -18.67
C TYR A 56 1.85 4.16 -18.24
N ASP A 57 1.87 5.49 -18.13
CA ASP A 57 0.69 6.27 -17.71
C ASP A 57 -0.39 6.24 -18.80
N ARG A 58 -0.01 6.28 -20.09
CA ARG A 58 -0.95 6.17 -21.22
C ARG A 58 -1.61 4.79 -21.28
N ILE A 59 -0.85 3.71 -21.04
CA ILE A 59 -1.42 2.34 -21.01
C ILE A 59 -2.31 2.20 -19.78
N GLY A 60 -1.86 2.71 -18.62
CA GLY A 60 -2.62 2.70 -17.38
C GLY A 60 -3.94 3.45 -17.50
N GLU A 61 -3.95 4.66 -18.07
CA GLU A 61 -5.17 5.44 -18.30
C GLU A 61 -6.15 4.77 -19.24
N ARG A 62 -5.67 4.18 -20.34
CA ARG A 62 -6.54 3.41 -21.26
C ARG A 62 -7.14 2.18 -20.60
N SER A 63 -6.41 1.53 -19.70
CA SER A 63 -6.89 0.35 -18.98
C SER A 63 -7.92 0.69 -17.89
N LEU A 64 -7.88 1.92 -17.33
CA LEU A 64 -8.89 2.42 -16.39
C LEU A 64 -10.30 2.55 -17.00
N THR A 65 -10.40 2.63 -18.32
CA THR A 65 -11.68 2.71 -19.03
C THR A 65 -12.35 1.33 -19.27
N LEU A 66 -11.63 0.24 -18.97
CA LEU A 66 -12.18 -1.11 -19.08
C LEU A 66 -13.23 -1.35 -18.00
N ARG A 67 -14.48 -1.56 -18.43
CA ARG A 67 -15.61 -1.91 -17.56
C ARG A 67 -15.30 -3.23 -16.82
N GLY A 68 -15.28 -3.19 -15.48
CA GLY A 68 -15.16 -4.39 -14.65
C GLY A 68 -13.90 -4.48 -13.77
N VAL A 69 -12.95 -3.54 -13.88
CA VAL A 69 -11.77 -3.52 -13.01
C VAL A 69 -11.99 -2.52 -11.88
N SER A 70 -12.19 -3.03 -10.67
CA SER A 70 -12.27 -2.18 -9.47
C SER A 70 -10.87 -1.70 -9.08
N VAL A 71 -10.65 -0.39 -9.14
CA VAL A 71 -9.41 0.24 -8.68
C VAL A 71 -9.62 0.73 -7.26
N PRO A 72 -8.87 0.26 -6.27
CA PRO A 72 -8.99 0.69 -4.88
C PRO A 72 -8.35 2.07 -4.68
N ARG A 73 -9.03 3.13 -5.16
CA ARG A 73 -8.49 4.50 -5.19
C ARG A 73 -8.06 5.02 -3.81
N ARG A 74 -8.84 4.72 -2.76
CA ARG A 74 -8.51 5.13 -1.38
C ARG A 74 -7.26 4.45 -0.87
N GLU A 75 -7.10 3.17 -1.14
CA GLU A 75 -5.91 2.38 -0.74
C GLU A 75 -4.66 2.89 -1.48
N LEU A 76 -4.78 3.19 -2.77
CA LEU A 76 -3.70 3.77 -3.56
C LEU A 76 -3.33 5.19 -3.10
N ALA A 77 -4.32 6.00 -2.70
CA ALA A 77 -4.11 7.33 -2.16
C ALA A 77 -3.33 7.29 -0.83
N LEU A 78 -3.60 6.31 0.04
CA LEU A 78 -2.86 6.10 1.29
C LEU A 78 -1.38 5.81 1.03
N ILE A 79 -1.07 4.96 0.04
CA ILE A 79 0.30 4.56 -0.30
C ILE A 79 1.00 5.63 -1.17
N GLY A 80 0.25 6.57 -1.75
CA GLY A 80 0.78 7.58 -2.68
C GLY A 80 1.15 7.01 -4.05
N ARG A 81 0.54 5.89 -4.46
CA ARG A 81 0.74 5.29 -5.79
C ARG A 81 -0.33 5.76 -6.77
N THR A 82 0.07 6.01 -8.02
CA THR A 82 -0.87 6.38 -9.07
C THR A 82 -1.68 5.17 -9.55
N PRO A 83 -3.00 5.33 -9.81
CA PRO A 83 -3.82 4.26 -10.35
C PRO A 83 -3.30 3.66 -11.66
N ALA A 84 -2.65 4.49 -12.49
CA ALA A 84 -2.06 4.07 -13.75
C ALA A 84 -0.93 3.04 -13.55
N ARG A 85 0.00 3.30 -12.63
CA ARG A 85 1.07 2.34 -12.30
C ARG A 85 0.54 1.03 -11.75
N PHE A 86 -0.47 1.10 -10.89
CA PHE A 86 -1.13 -0.10 -10.37
C PHE A 86 -1.72 -0.97 -11.50
N MET A 87 -2.37 -0.34 -12.49
CA MET A 87 -2.91 -1.06 -13.64
C MET A 87 -1.84 -1.73 -14.49
N VAL A 88 -0.72 -1.06 -14.71
CA VAL A 88 0.41 -1.65 -15.45
C VAL A 88 0.95 -2.89 -14.74
N HIS A 89 1.15 -2.83 -13.42
CA HIS A 89 1.57 -4.00 -12.64
C HIS A 89 0.57 -5.15 -12.77
N LYS A 90 -0.73 -4.86 -12.71
CA LYS A 90 -1.79 -5.85 -12.86
C LYS A 90 -1.76 -6.54 -14.22
N LEU A 91 -1.56 -5.77 -15.29
CA LEU A 91 -1.41 -6.30 -16.66
C LEU A 91 -0.12 -7.11 -16.82
N LEU A 92 0.99 -6.67 -16.22
CA LEU A 92 2.25 -7.41 -16.26
C LEU A 92 2.15 -8.78 -15.57
N PHE A 93 1.52 -8.84 -14.39
CA PHE A 93 1.30 -10.10 -13.69
C PHE A 93 0.38 -11.04 -14.48
N ALA A 94 -0.67 -10.52 -15.12
CA ALA A 94 -1.54 -11.32 -15.98
C ALA A 94 -0.80 -11.84 -17.23
N ALA A 95 0.00 -11.00 -17.88
CA ALA A 95 0.82 -11.39 -19.03
C ALA A 95 1.84 -12.46 -18.64
N LEU A 96 2.47 -12.34 -17.47
CA LEU A 96 3.38 -13.36 -16.95
C LEU A 96 2.66 -14.69 -16.74
N GLY A 97 1.48 -14.66 -16.11
CA GLY A 97 0.68 -15.86 -15.88
C GLY A 97 0.28 -16.57 -17.18
N LEU A 98 0.04 -15.81 -18.22
CA LEU A 98 -0.28 -16.36 -19.55
C LEU A 98 0.96 -16.94 -20.26
N MET A 99 2.10 -16.23 -20.18
CA MET A 99 3.33 -16.59 -20.87
C MET A 99 4.04 -17.80 -20.25
N LEU A 100 3.98 -17.97 -18.94
CA LEU A 100 4.74 -18.98 -18.21
C LEU A 100 4.32 -20.42 -18.61
N PRO A 101 3.04 -20.81 -18.64
CA PRO A 101 2.63 -22.13 -19.09
C PRO A 101 2.86 -22.36 -20.58
N ALA A 102 2.70 -21.32 -21.40
CA ALA A 102 2.96 -21.40 -22.84
C ALA A 102 4.47 -21.68 -23.09
N TYR A 103 5.34 -21.00 -22.35
CA TYR A 103 6.79 -21.23 -22.43
C TYR A 103 7.19 -22.64 -21.96
N LEU A 104 6.64 -23.10 -20.81
CA LEU A 104 6.89 -24.44 -20.32
C LEU A 104 6.39 -25.52 -21.27
N GLY A 105 5.21 -25.31 -21.87
CA GLY A 105 4.66 -26.21 -22.89
C GLY A 105 5.52 -26.29 -24.15
N ALA A 106 6.02 -25.14 -24.63
CA ALA A 106 6.95 -25.10 -25.76
C ALA A 106 8.28 -25.80 -25.44
N MET A 107 8.80 -25.62 -24.22
CA MET A 107 10.02 -26.28 -23.77
C MET A 107 9.85 -27.80 -23.67
N ALA A 108 8.72 -28.26 -23.14
CA ALA A 108 8.39 -29.68 -23.05
C ALA A 108 8.25 -30.34 -24.43
N ALA A 109 7.66 -29.63 -25.39
CA ALA A 109 7.56 -30.08 -26.77
C ALA A 109 8.94 -30.20 -27.45
N LEU A 110 9.88 -29.31 -27.12
CA LEU A 110 11.26 -29.39 -27.62
C LEU A 110 12.07 -30.56 -27.02
N MET A 111 11.73 -30.96 -25.80
CA MET A 111 12.36 -32.07 -25.09
C MET A 111 11.71 -33.44 -25.37
N ASP A 112 10.71 -33.45 -26.29
CA ASP A 112 9.92 -34.62 -26.64
C ASP A 112 9.21 -35.30 -25.45
N VAL A 113 8.95 -34.50 -24.40
CA VAL A 113 8.13 -34.89 -23.27
C VAL A 113 6.69 -34.82 -23.74
N GLY A 114 6.03 -35.93 -23.96
CA GLY A 114 4.68 -36.07 -24.53
C GLY A 114 3.58 -35.43 -23.69
N LEU A 115 3.70 -34.13 -23.36
CA LEU A 115 2.69 -33.37 -22.64
C LEU A 115 1.54 -33.02 -23.59
N PRO A 116 0.28 -33.30 -23.22
CA PRO A 116 -0.88 -32.92 -24.04
C PRO A 116 -0.95 -31.39 -24.18
N PHE A 117 -1.09 -30.91 -25.40
CA PHE A 117 -1.19 -29.48 -25.77
C PHE A 117 -2.32 -28.73 -25.04
N ALA A 118 -3.30 -29.46 -24.53
CA ALA A 118 -4.40 -28.92 -23.75
C ALA A 118 -3.96 -28.35 -22.38
N LEU A 119 -2.87 -28.86 -21.80
CA LEU A 119 -2.40 -28.48 -20.46
C LEU A 119 -1.93 -27.02 -20.39
N PRO A 120 -1.02 -26.53 -21.26
CA PRO A 120 -0.64 -25.12 -21.29
C PRO A 120 -1.78 -24.20 -21.71
N LEU A 121 -2.68 -24.67 -22.57
CA LEU A 121 -3.82 -23.88 -23.07
C LEU A 121 -4.83 -23.56 -21.98
N VAL A 122 -5.07 -24.47 -21.03
CA VAL A 122 -5.98 -24.27 -19.89
C VAL A 122 -5.24 -23.62 -18.71
N ALA A 123 -4.01 -24.04 -18.44
CA ALA A 123 -3.22 -23.53 -17.34
C ALA A 123 -2.85 -22.04 -17.49
N GLY A 124 -2.64 -21.57 -18.73
CA GLY A 124 -2.30 -20.18 -19.02
C GLY A 124 -3.36 -19.18 -18.56
N PRO A 125 -4.59 -19.25 -19.05
CA PRO A 125 -5.67 -18.34 -18.61
C PRO A 125 -5.98 -18.45 -17.11
N LEU A 126 -5.90 -19.66 -16.54
CA LEU A 126 -6.14 -19.88 -15.12
C LEU A 126 -5.07 -19.21 -14.26
N LEU A 127 -3.79 -19.38 -14.62
CA LEU A 127 -2.68 -18.76 -13.94
C LEU A 127 -2.67 -17.23 -14.14
N ALA A 128 -3.00 -16.77 -15.34
CA ALA A 128 -3.15 -15.34 -15.64
C ALA A 128 -4.23 -14.70 -14.74
N GLY A 129 -5.38 -15.35 -14.56
CA GLY A 129 -6.44 -14.92 -13.67
C GLY A 129 -6.00 -14.88 -12.22
N LEU A 130 -5.27 -15.89 -11.75
CA LEU A 130 -4.74 -15.96 -10.39
C LEU A 130 -3.72 -14.84 -10.14
N LEU A 131 -2.75 -14.67 -11.04
CA LEU A 131 -1.72 -13.65 -10.91
C LEU A 131 -2.29 -12.22 -11.07
N PHE A 132 -3.41 -12.05 -11.78
CA PHE A 132 -4.08 -10.76 -11.91
C PHE A 132 -4.59 -10.22 -10.55
N PHE A 133 -4.89 -11.09 -9.58
CA PHE A 133 -5.33 -10.70 -8.25
C PHE A 133 -4.19 -10.47 -7.24
N VAL A 134 -2.97 -10.91 -7.57
CA VAL A 134 -1.81 -10.77 -6.67
C VAL A 134 -1.52 -9.29 -6.34
N PRO A 135 -1.47 -8.35 -7.30
CA PRO A 135 -1.23 -6.94 -7.01
C PRO A 135 -2.30 -6.31 -6.10
N ASP A 136 -3.56 -6.75 -6.21
CA ASP A 136 -4.64 -6.29 -5.33
C ASP A 136 -4.38 -6.69 -3.87
N ALA A 137 -3.90 -7.92 -3.63
CA ALA A 137 -3.58 -8.40 -2.28
C ALA A 137 -2.38 -7.64 -1.68
N ILE A 138 -1.34 -7.38 -2.49
CA ILE A 138 -0.16 -6.61 -2.07
C ILE A 138 -0.57 -5.19 -1.69
N VAL A 139 -1.31 -4.48 -2.55
CA VAL A 139 -1.76 -3.10 -2.30
C VAL A 139 -2.64 -3.01 -1.06
N ARG A 140 -3.54 -3.97 -0.84
CA ARG A 140 -4.37 -4.01 0.38
C ARG A 140 -3.53 -4.21 1.64
N GLY A 141 -2.49 -5.05 1.59
CA GLY A 141 -1.56 -5.24 2.70
C GLY A 141 -0.82 -3.94 3.05
N GLU A 142 -0.17 -3.33 2.05
CA GLU A 142 0.55 -2.06 2.21
C GLU A 142 -0.38 -0.91 2.66
N ALA A 143 -1.60 -0.85 2.12
CA ALA A 143 -2.58 0.16 2.51
C ALA A 143 -3.04 0.01 3.96
N LYS A 144 -3.14 -1.23 4.46
CA LYS A 144 -3.49 -1.49 5.86
C LYS A 144 -2.39 -0.98 6.80
N GLU A 145 -1.13 -1.23 6.47
CA GLU A 145 0.02 -0.73 7.25
C GLU A 145 0.08 0.80 7.20
N ALA A 146 -0.01 1.38 6.00
CA ALA A 146 -0.05 2.83 5.83
C ALA A 146 -1.20 3.46 6.62
N ARG A 147 -2.40 2.87 6.60
CA ARG A 147 -3.56 3.34 7.37
C ARG A 147 -3.26 3.41 8.87
N THR A 148 -2.61 2.38 9.43
CA THR A 148 -2.23 2.37 10.84
C THR A 148 -1.22 3.48 11.15
N GLU A 149 -0.21 3.68 10.29
CA GLU A 149 0.75 4.78 10.42
C GLU A 149 0.04 6.16 10.39
N TYR A 150 -0.91 6.34 9.45
CA TYR A 150 -1.70 7.57 9.40
C TYR A 150 -2.52 7.81 10.67
N LEU A 151 -3.14 6.78 11.22
CA LEU A 151 -3.92 6.88 12.44
C LEU A 151 -3.06 7.27 13.65
N HIS A 152 -1.84 6.72 13.78
CA HIS A 152 -0.88 7.14 14.81
C HIS A 152 -0.48 8.61 14.62
N GLY A 153 -0.18 9.03 13.40
CA GLY A 153 0.13 10.42 13.08
C GLY A 153 -1.01 11.38 13.39
N ILE A 154 -2.27 10.99 13.09
CA ILE A 154 -3.47 11.78 13.40
C ILE A 154 -3.68 11.87 14.92
N ALA A 155 -3.46 10.79 15.68
CA ALA A 155 -3.56 10.83 17.13
C ALA A 155 -2.55 11.84 17.75
N ALA A 156 -1.33 11.87 17.21
CA ALA A 156 -0.34 12.87 17.60
C ALA A 156 -0.74 14.29 17.19
N TYR A 157 -1.29 14.46 15.97
CA TYR A 157 -1.79 15.73 15.50
C TYR A 157 -2.93 16.28 16.36
N LEU A 158 -3.89 15.43 16.74
CA LEU A 158 -4.98 15.78 17.67
C LEU A 158 -4.46 16.36 18.99
N GLU A 159 -3.42 15.75 19.59
CA GLU A 159 -2.82 16.25 20.82
C GLU A 159 -2.14 17.59 20.62
N LEU A 160 -1.40 17.76 19.53
CA LEU A 160 -0.76 19.04 19.22
C LEU A 160 -1.80 20.14 19.02
N VAL A 161 -2.90 19.87 18.30
CA VAL A 161 -4.01 20.81 18.13
C VAL A 161 -4.64 21.14 19.48
N ALA A 162 -4.84 20.15 20.35
CA ALA A 162 -5.38 20.37 21.68
C ALA A 162 -4.45 21.30 22.52
N LEU A 163 -3.14 21.08 22.49
CA LEU A 163 -2.17 21.92 23.20
C LEU A 163 -2.19 23.37 22.67
N GLU A 164 -2.23 23.57 21.36
CA GLU A 164 -2.34 24.90 20.77
C GLU A 164 -3.65 25.61 21.16
N ARG A 165 -4.77 24.85 21.24
CA ARG A 165 -6.03 25.39 21.73
C ARG A 165 -6.00 25.73 23.23
N ALA A 166 -5.29 24.95 24.03
CA ALA A 166 -5.06 25.25 25.44
C ALA A 166 -4.21 26.52 25.64
N ALA A 167 -3.34 26.84 24.68
CA ALA A 167 -2.54 28.07 24.64
C ALA A 167 -3.33 29.27 24.06
N ASP A 168 -4.65 29.17 23.96
CA ASP A 168 -5.57 30.22 23.48
C ASP A 168 -5.36 30.62 22.01
N CYS A 169 -4.70 29.78 21.21
CA CYS A 169 -4.60 29.98 19.78
C CYS A 169 -5.96 29.84 19.10
N GLY A 170 -6.26 30.70 18.14
CA GLY A 170 -7.48 30.59 17.33
C GLY A 170 -7.56 29.26 16.59
N PRO A 171 -8.78 28.75 16.24
CA PRO A 171 -8.97 27.43 15.63
C PRO A 171 -8.15 27.22 14.37
N ALA A 172 -8.13 28.20 13.46
CA ALA A 172 -7.38 28.12 12.22
C ALA A 172 -5.86 28.11 12.43
N GLU A 173 -5.38 28.87 13.40
CA GLU A 173 -3.96 28.97 13.72
C GLU A 173 -3.46 27.71 14.45
N ALA A 174 -4.25 27.17 15.38
CA ALA A 174 -3.94 25.93 16.07
C ALA A 174 -3.73 24.77 15.11
N LEU A 175 -4.59 24.64 14.09
CA LEU A 175 -4.42 23.62 13.05
C LEU A 175 -3.10 23.77 12.28
N ARG A 176 -2.76 24.99 11.87
CA ARG A 176 -1.52 25.28 11.12
C ARG A 176 -0.27 25.04 11.97
N ARG A 177 -0.24 25.55 13.21
CA ARG A 177 0.90 25.37 14.11
C ARG A 177 1.14 23.91 14.43
N ALA A 178 0.10 23.18 14.81
CA ALA A 178 0.20 21.75 15.08
C ALA A 178 0.75 20.98 13.86
N ALA A 179 0.32 21.32 12.65
CA ALA A 179 0.84 20.70 11.43
C ALA A 179 2.30 21.05 11.14
N SER A 180 2.79 22.22 11.56
CA SER A 180 4.16 22.67 11.32
C SER A 180 5.18 21.99 12.23
N VAL A 181 4.80 21.62 13.45
CA VAL A 181 5.65 20.96 14.44
C VAL A 181 5.90 19.50 14.10
N GLY A 182 4.88 18.81 13.62
CA GLY A 182 4.96 17.38 13.35
C GLY A 182 5.79 17.03 12.10
N GLN A 183 6.40 15.85 12.13
CA GLN A 183 7.23 15.33 11.05
C GLN A 183 6.59 14.06 10.44
N GLY A 184 7.06 13.68 9.25
CA GLY A 184 6.59 12.47 8.58
C GLY A 184 5.57 12.73 7.46
N ALA A 185 5.15 11.65 6.80
CA ALA A 185 4.28 11.70 5.62
C ALA A 185 2.89 12.27 5.93
N VAL A 186 2.35 11.92 7.09
CA VAL A 186 1.03 12.35 7.57
C VAL A 186 0.97 13.87 7.74
N PHE A 187 1.95 14.43 8.48
CA PHE A 187 2.02 15.86 8.72
C PHE A 187 2.28 16.67 7.44
N ARG A 188 3.06 16.12 6.50
CA ARG A 188 3.23 16.77 5.19
C ARG A 188 1.90 16.87 4.45
N ARG A 189 1.13 15.77 4.36
CA ARG A 189 -0.19 15.77 3.71
C ARG A 189 -1.19 16.71 4.39
N ILE A 190 -1.17 16.77 5.71
CA ILE A 190 -2.01 17.73 6.46
C ILE A 190 -1.60 19.16 6.10
N ARG A 191 -0.31 19.50 6.10
CA ARG A 191 0.17 20.83 5.67
C ARG A 191 -0.27 21.16 4.25
N ASP A 192 -0.04 20.25 3.31
CA ASP A 192 -0.42 20.44 1.91
C ASP A 192 -1.94 20.68 1.74
N ALA A 193 -2.76 20.02 2.57
CA ALA A 193 -4.21 20.22 2.57
C ALA A 193 -4.62 21.59 3.15
N LEU A 194 -3.97 22.00 4.24
CA LEU A 194 -4.19 23.31 4.84
C LEU A 194 -3.73 24.47 3.95
N GLU A 195 -2.60 24.31 3.25
CA GLU A 195 -2.07 25.29 2.29
C GLU A 195 -2.97 25.41 1.06
N ARG A 196 -3.48 24.29 0.53
CA ARG A 196 -4.47 24.31 -0.56
C ARG A 196 -5.74 25.05 -0.15
N ALA A 197 -6.30 24.75 1.03
CA ALA A 197 -7.47 25.45 1.54
C ALA A 197 -7.20 26.97 1.69
N ALA A 198 -6.00 27.33 2.16
CA ALA A 198 -5.62 28.74 2.28
C ALA A 198 -5.51 29.45 0.92
N THR A 199 -4.95 28.76 -0.09
CA THR A 199 -4.85 29.25 -1.48
C THR A 199 -6.24 29.47 -2.07
N ASP A 200 -7.17 28.56 -1.81
CA ASP A 200 -8.57 28.63 -2.26
C ASP A 200 -9.43 29.57 -1.40
N ARG A 201 -8.82 30.25 -0.41
CA ARG A 201 -9.49 31.11 0.56
C ARG A 201 -10.61 30.40 1.35
N LEU A 202 -10.46 29.10 1.55
CA LEU A 202 -11.36 28.27 2.34
C LEU A 202 -10.86 28.15 3.78
N PRO A 203 -11.75 27.93 4.75
CA PRO A 203 -11.34 27.63 6.11
C PRO A 203 -10.49 26.35 6.20
N PRO A 204 -9.48 26.29 7.11
CA PRO A 204 -8.58 25.15 7.21
C PRO A 204 -9.25 23.79 7.44
N TRP A 205 -10.36 23.76 8.18
CA TRP A 205 -11.12 22.53 8.41
C TRP A 205 -11.74 21.95 7.16
N VAL A 206 -12.03 22.77 6.14
CA VAL A 206 -12.50 22.28 4.83
C VAL A 206 -11.41 21.49 4.12
N GLY A 207 -10.16 21.95 4.21
CA GLY A 207 -9.02 21.22 3.68
C GLY A 207 -8.78 19.87 4.39
N LEU A 208 -8.97 19.83 5.71
CA LEU A 208 -8.86 18.58 6.48
C LEU A 208 -10.00 17.60 6.15
N ASP A 209 -11.22 18.08 5.99
CA ASP A 209 -12.38 17.27 5.61
C ASP A 209 -12.19 16.66 4.22
N ALA A 210 -11.71 17.45 3.26
CA ALA A 210 -11.37 16.96 1.92
C ALA A 210 -10.29 15.87 1.97
N LEU A 211 -9.23 16.06 2.76
CA LEU A 211 -8.17 15.06 2.95
C LEU A 211 -8.70 13.80 3.64
N ALA A 212 -9.57 13.95 4.65
CA ALA A 212 -10.22 12.83 5.33
C ALA A 212 -11.05 11.99 4.37
N GLY A 213 -11.80 12.63 3.47
CA GLY A 213 -12.58 11.97 2.42
C GLY A 213 -11.68 11.24 1.39
N GLU A 214 -10.58 11.86 0.97
CA GLU A 214 -9.60 11.27 0.05
C GLU A 214 -8.99 9.98 0.61
N LEU A 215 -8.56 10.01 1.88
CA LEU A 215 -7.88 8.91 2.54
C LEU A 215 -8.83 7.90 3.22
N GLY A 216 -10.10 8.27 3.40
CA GLY A 216 -11.07 7.47 4.14
C GLY A 216 -10.75 7.36 5.64
N LEU A 217 -10.26 8.44 6.26
CA LEU A 217 -9.82 8.50 7.66
C LEU A 217 -10.77 9.34 8.50
N SER A 218 -11.76 8.69 9.12
CA SER A 218 -12.76 9.34 9.96
C SER A 218 -12.19 10.16 11.14
N PRO A 219 -11.10 9.78 11.83
CA PRO A 219 -10.58 10.61 12.91
C PRO A 219 -10.10 11.99 12.46
N LEU A 220 -9.65 12.13 11.21
CA LEU A 220 -9.27 13.44 10.66
C LEU A 220 -10.50 14.30 10.35
N GLN A 221 -11.61 13.67 9.96
CA GLN A 221 -12.89 14.35 9.80
C GLN A 221 -13.43 14.86 11.14
N ASP A 222 -13.32 14.05 12.20
CA ASP A 222 -13.71 14.46 13.56
C ASP A 222 -12.96 15.73 13.98
N VAL A 223 -11.65 15.84 13.69
CA VAL A 223 -10.88 17.07 13.95
C VAL A 223 -11.47 18.25 13.21
N ALA A 224 -11.76 18.08 11.92
CA ALA A 224 -12.35 19.14 11.09
C ALA A 224 -13.69 19.61 11.65
N ASP A 225 -14.54 18.68 12.07
CA ASP A 225 -15.86 18.96 12.63
C ASP A 225 -15.78 19.66 13.99
N ILE A 226 -14.92 19.18 14.90
CA ILE A 226 -14.68 19.81 16.20
C ILE A 226 -14.18 21.24 16.01
N MET A 227 -13.25 21.46 15.09
CA MET A 227 -12.68 22.79 14.86
C MET A 227 -13.68 23.73 14.14
N ARG A 228 -14.52 23.20 13.29
CA ARG A 228 -15.61 23.96 12.64
C ARG A 228 -16.64 24.44 13.65
N LEU A 229 -16.99 23.59 14.62
CA LEU A 229 -17.94 23.92 15.70
C LEU A 229 -17.29 24.70 16.85
N SER A 230 -15.94 24.74 16.88
CA SER A 230 -15.18 25.46 17.88
C SER A 230 -15.40 26.96 17.75
N GLY A 231 -16.24 27.50 18.61
CA GLY A 231 -16.34 28.93 18.81
C GLY A 231 -15.17 29.50 19.60
N THR A 232 -15.43 30.47 20.48
CA THR A 232 -14.44 31.11 21.35
C THR A 232 -14.01 30.26 22.57
N ASP A 233 -14.75 29.19 22.89
CA ASP A 233 -14.51 28.35 24.08
C ASP A 233 -13.36 27.36 23.86
N GLY A 234 -12.12 27.81 24.10
CA GLY A 234 -10.92 27.01 23.95
C GLY A 234 -10.85 25.79 24.88
N ALA A 235 -11.32 25.93 26.14
CA ALA A 235 -11.23 24.87 27.15
C ALA A 235 -12.10 23.65 26.82
N ALA A 236 -13.34 23.82 26.39
CA ALA A 236 -14.22 22.72 26.02
C ALA A 236 -13.71 21.96 24.77
N VAL A 237 -13.11 22.69 23.83
CA VAL A 237 -12.49 22.09 22.63
C VAL A 237 -11.24 21.28 22.99
N TYR A 238 -10.42 21.79 23.91
CA TYR A 238 -9.26 21.05 24.40
C TYR A 238 -9.64 19.69 24.97
N ASP A 239 -10.60 19.65 25.88
CA ASP A 239 -11.03 18.40 26.50
C ASP A 239 -11.61 17.41 25.46
N THR A 240 -12.37 17.90 24.50
CA THR A 240 -12.93 17.08 23.42
C THR A 240 -11.83 16.49 22.52
N LEU A 241 -10.88 17.30 22.07
CA LEU A 241 -9.76 16.86 21.24
C LEU A 241 -8.88 15.85 21.99
N ARG A 242 -8.58 16.11 23.27
CA ARG A 242 -7.78 15.23 24.11
C ARG A 242 -8.48 13.90 24.37
N ALA A 243 -9.77 13.92 24.63
CA ALA A 243 -10.56 12.70 24.79
C ALA A 243 -10.56 11.86 23.50
N ARG A 244 -10.68 12.50 22.34
CA ARG A 244 -10.65 11.82 21.04
C ARG A 244 -9.25 11.26 20.75
N ALA A 245 -8.19 12.01 21.01
CA ALA A 245 -6.81 11.53 20.88
C ALA A 245 -6.53 10.30 21.76
N LYS A 246 -6.98 10.35 23.02
CA LYS A 246 -6.85 9.22 23.96
C LYS A 246 -7.65 8.01 23.51
N GLY A 247 -8.88 8.20 23.03
CA GLY A 247 -9.72 7.13 22.47
C GLY A 247 -9.04 6.45 21.28
N LEU A 248 -8.56 7.23 20.30
CA LEU A 248 -7.87 6.72 19.12
C LEU A 248 -6.61 5.94 19.49
N ARG A 249 -5.81 6.42 20.45
CA ARG A 249 -4.64 5.67 20.94
C ARG A 249 -5.02 4.36 21.61
N GLY A 250 -6.12 4.35 22.36
CA GLY A 250 -6.63 3.13 22.99
C GLY A 250 -7.07 2.10 21.95
N GLU A 251 -7.76 2.53 20.90
CA GLU A 251 -8.15 1.68 19.76
C GLU A 251 -6.92 1.10 19.05
N LEU A 252 -5.92 1.93 18.75
CA LEU A 252 -4.68 1.49 18.10
C LEU A 252 -3.89 0.50 18.95
N LEU A 253 -3.76 0.76 20.25
CA LEU A 253 -3.09 -0.17 21.17
C LEU A 253 -3.81 -1.51 21.25
N ALA A 254 -5.13 -1.51 21.31
CA ALA A 254 -5.92 -2.73 21.32
C ALA A 254 -5.74 -3.51 20.00
N GLU A 255 -5.68 -2.83 18.86
CA GLU A 255 -5.44 -3.46 17.56
C GLU A 255 -4.01 -4.05 17.47
N ASP A 256 -2.99 -3.33 17.97
CA ASP A 256 -1.61 -3.81 17.99
C ASP A 256 -1.44 -5.04 18.90
N LEU A 257 -2.09 -5.05 20.07
CA LEU A 257 -2.13 -6.21 20.96
C LEU A 257 -2.84 -7.41 20.31
N ALA A 258 -3.95 -7.17 19.62
CA ALA A 258 -4.66 -8.23 18.92
C ALA A 258 -3.81 -8.82 17.79
N ARG A 259 -3.05 -8.00 17.06
CA ARG A 259 -2.10 -8.47 16.02
C ARG A 259 -0.97 -9.28 16.64
N ALA A 260 -0.35 -8.78 17.69
CA ALA A 260 0.73 -9.50 18.38
C ALA A 260 0.27 -10.87 18.91
N ASN A 261 -0.96 -10.96 19.46
CA ASN A 261 -1.53 -12.21 19.91
C ASN A 261 -1.80 -13.17 18.74
N ALA A 262 -2.35 -12.67 17.62
CA ALA A 262 -2.60 -13.48 16.42
C ALA A 262 -1.29 -14.01 15.81
N ASP A 263 -0.23 -13.21 15.79
CA ASP A 263 1.08 -13.63 15.29
C ASP A 263 1.73 -14.67 16.22
N SER A 264 1.59 -14.52 17.54
CA SER A 264 2.04 -15.53 18.51
C SER A 264 1.31 -16.85 18.33
N GLU A 265 -0.01 -16.82 18.12
CA GLU A 265 -0.82 -18.01 17.88
C GLU A 265 -0.41 -18.71 16.58
N ARG A 266 -0.13 -17.96 15.52
CA ARG A 266 0.36 -18.51 14.25
C ARG A 266 1.73 -19.19 14.36
N MET A 267 2.57 -18.79 15.28
CA MET A 267 3.87 -19.45 15.54
C MET A 267 3.71 -20.82 16.24
N VAL A 268 2.64 -21.02 17.00
CA VAL A 268 2.38 -22.30 17.68
C VAL A 268 2.03 -23.41 16.69
N ALA A 269 1.30 -23.10 15.62
CA ALA A 269 0.83 -24.09 14.64
C ALA A 269 1.97 -24.88 13.96
N PRO A 270 3.03 -24.25 13.41
CA PRO A 270 4.15 -25.00 12.83
C PRO A 270 4.95 -25.76 13.88
N GLY A 271 5.08 -25.28 15.10
CA GLY A 271 5.71 -25.99 16.21
C GLY A 271 4.97 -27.26 16.59
N ALA A 272 3.64 -27.19 16.70
CA ALA A 272 2.78 -28.34 16.94
C ALA A 272 2.85 -29.38 15.80
N ALA A 273 2.85 -28.91 14.55
CA ALA A 273 2.98 -29.78 13.37
C ALA A 273 4.33 -30.50 13.34
N LEU A 274 5.43 -29.82 13.67
CA LEU A 274 6.76 -30.44 13.78
C LEU A 274 6.83 -31.48 14.89
N THR A 275 6.23 -31.19 16.05
CA THR A 275 6.17 -32.13 17.17
C THR A 275 5.37 -33.38 16.80
N LEU A 276 4.23 -33.21 16.14
CA LEU A 276 3.41 -34.31 15.65
C LEU A 276 4.19 -35.16 14.61
N LEU A 277 4.85 -34.53 13.67
CA LEU A 277 5.66 -35.20 12.64
C LEU A 277 6.82 -35.99 13.27
N MET A 278 7.53 -35.43 14.26
CA MET A 278 8.57 -36.12 15.01
C MET A 278 8.02 -37.29 15.81
N THR A 279 6.85 -37.14 16.43
CA THR A 279 6.19 -38.23 17.16
C THR A 279 5.84 -39.38 16.23
N VAL A 280 5.25 -39.09 15.07
CA VAL A 280 4.93 -40.10 14.05
C VAL A 280 6.21 -40.79 13.54
N LEU A 281 7.27 -40.05 13.30
CA LEU A 281 8.53 -40.60 12.82
C LEU A 281 9.17 -41.58 13.81
N ILE A 282 9.04 -41.32 15.12
CA ILE A 282 9.60 -42.17 16.17
C ILE A 282 8.69 -43.40 16.44
N VAL A 283 7.39 -43.20 16.45
CA VAL A 283 6.42 -44.26 16.76
C VAL A 283 6.22 -45.23 15.62
N PHE A 284 6.31 -44.75 14.35
CA PHE A 284 6.09 -45.58 13.16
C PHE A 284 7.02 -46.81 13.08
N PRO A 285 8.39 -46.68 13.20
CA PRO A 285 9.25 -47.83 13.17
C PRO A 285 9.05 -48.77 14.36
N ALA A 286 8.72 -48.24 15.53
CA ALA A 286 8.40 -49.06 16.72
C ALA A 286 7.13 -49.91 16.52
N LEU A 287 6.09 -49.30 15.95
CA LEU A 287 4.85 -50.05 15.60
C LEU A 287 5.11 -51.06 14.49
N HIS A 288 5.92 -50.74 13.50
CA HIS A 288 6.24 -51.62 12.39
C HIS A 288 7.01 -52.87 12.89
N GLN A 289 7.92 -52.70 13.86
CA GLN A 289 8.63 -53.84 14.48
C GLN A 289 7.73 -54.69 15.38
N MET A 290 6.66 -54.14 15.94
CA MET A 290 5.72 -54.92 16.78
C MET A 290 4.73 -55.75 15.96
N LEU A 291 4.48 -55.33 14.70
CA LEU A 291 3.50 -55.96 13.80
C LEU A 291 4.11 -57.03 12.87
N ASN A 292 5.42 -57.08 12.75
CA ASN A 292 6.20 -58.11 12.02
C ASN A 292 6.98 -58.99 12.97
#